data_7b4781b6119d1bd732cde0dfeee5b458
#
_entry.id   7b4781b6119d1bd732cde0dfeee5b458
#
_cell.length_a   1.000
_cell.length_b   1.000
_cell.length_c   1.000
_cell.angle_alpha   90.00
_cell.angle_beta   90.00
_cell.angle_gamma   90.00
#
_symmetry.space_group_name_H-M   'P 1'
#
loop_
_entity.id
_entity.type
_entity.pdbx_description
1 polymer ?
#
loop_
_entity_poly.entity_id
_entity_poly.type
_entity_poly.pdbx_seq_one_letter_code
_entity_poly.pdbx_strand_id
1 'polypeptide(L)'
;TAIICSGTFLHGRIYVGDVSYESGPDGLHAAVGLSEALERLGIGLRRFKTGTPARVRRDSIDYSQLEVQAGDEPIIPFSFETPREGLKNQVVCHIAYTNETTHEIIRQNIHRSPLYGGMIEGVGPRYCPSIEDKVMRFSEKPRHQSFVEPVGLDTEEMYLQGLSSSLPEDVQLQIYRSIKGFENIKIMRNAYAIEYDCIDPLDLKATLEFIKVPGLYGAGQFNGTSGYEEAAAQGLIAGINAARRVQGKEPVILDRASSYIGTLIDDLVTKGCSDPYR
;
A
#
# COMPACT_ATOMS: atom_id res chain seq x y z
N THR A 1 -25.12 8.70 9.86
CA THR A 1 -24.26 8.52 8.69
C THR A 1 -22.84 8.22 9.15
N ALA A 2 -22.22 7.18 8.58
CA ALA A 2 -20.86 6.77 8.89
C ALA A 2 -20.10 6.44 7.60
N ILE A 3 -18.77 6.59 7.62
CA ILE A 3 -17.88 6.22 6.51
C ILE A 3 -16.79 5.28 7.06
N ILE A 4 -16.63 4.12 6.44
CA ILE A 4 -15.58 3.16 6.80
C ILE A 4 -14.37 3.37 5.89
N CYS A 5 -13.21 3.63 6.50
CA CYS A 5 -11.91 3.86 5.84
C CYS A 5 -10.83 3.05 6.56
N SER A 6 -10.99 1.73 6.64
CA SER A 6 -10.14 0.85 7.47
C SER A 6 -8.75 0.59 6.89
N GLY A 7 -8.49 1.03 5.67
CA GLY A 7 -7.18 0.82 5.01
C GLY A 7 -6.86 -0.67 4.83
N THR A 8 -5.67 -1.07 5.26
CA THR A 8 -5.13 -2.43 5.10
C THR A 8 -5.17 -3.26 6.39
N PHE A 9 -5.89 -2.82 7.42
CA PHE A 9 -5.85 -3.46 8.74
C PHE A 9 -7.20 -3.97 9.24
N LEU A 10 -8.23 -4.01 8.39
CA LEU A 10 -9.46 -4.70 8.76
C LEU A 10 -9.21 -6.21 8.76
N HIS A 11 -9.38 -6.87 9.93
CA HIS A 11 -9.00 -8.25 10.15
C HIS A 11 -7.57 -8.52 9.62
N GLY A 12 -6.67 -7.59 9.94
CA GLY A 12 -5.30 -7.57 9.43
C GLY A 12 -4.46 -8.71 9.98
N ARG A 13 -3.79 -9.46 9.10
CA ARG A 13 -2.86 -10.53 9.45
C ARG A 13 -1.52 -10.30 8.79
N ILE A 14 -0.48 -10.17 9.60
CA ILE A 14 0.91 -9.94 9.16
C ILE A 14 1.60 -11.28 8.96
N TYR A 15 2.49 -11.32 7.95
CA TYR A 15 3.31 -12.49 7.60
C TYR A 15 4.76 -12.08 7.42
N VAL A 16 5.67 -12.80 8.11
CA VAL A 16 7.12 -12.69 7.97
C VAL A 16 7.69 -14.12 8.01
N GLY A 17 8.04 -14.68 6.86
CA GLY A 17 8.42 -16.09 6.75
C GLY A 17 7.32 -17.01 7.30
N ASP A 18 7.70 -17.92 8.16
CA ASP A 18 6.79 -18.91 8.76
C ASP A 18 5.92 -18.34 9.91
N VAL A 19 6.12 -17.05 10.25
CA VAL A 19 5.39 -16.40 11.35
C VAL A 19 4.24 -15.59 10.80
N SER A 20 3.05 -15.80 11.36
CA SER A 20 1.88 -14.96 11.08
C SER A 20 1.10 -14.65 12.37
N TYR A 21 0.58 -13.43 12.43
CA TYR A 21 -0.19 -12.96 13.60
C TYR A 21 -1.17 -11.84 13.21
N GLU A 22 -2.26 -11.75 13.92
CA GLU A 22 -3.21 -10.64 13.79
C GLU A 22 -2.60 -9.36 14.35
N SER A 23 -2.78 -8.25 13.66
CA SER A 23 -2.25 -6.95 14.05
C SER A 23 -3.08 -5.80 13.52
N GLY A 24 -3.11 -4.72 14.28
CA GLY A 24 -3.43 -3.38 13.80
C GLY A 24 -2.16 -2.63 13.38
N PRO A 25 -2.27 -1.37 12.94
CA PRO A 25 -1.13 -0.53 12.59
C PRO A 25 -0.21 -0.30 13.78
N ASP A 26 1.10 -0.23 13.51
CA ASP A 26 2.16 0.07 14.49
C ASP A 26 2.13 -0.78 15.78
N GLY A 27 1.74 -2.05 15.69
CA GLY A 27 1.66 -2.97 16.82
C GLY A 27 0.43 -2.79 17.70
N LEU A 28 -0.56 -2.01 17.28
CA LEU A 28 -1.86 -1.93 17.92
C LEU A 28 -2.63 -3.26 17.77
N HIS A 29 -3.67 -3.44 18.57
CA HIS A 29 -4.54 -4.59 18.46
C HIS A 29 -5.24 -4.65 17.09
N ALA A 30 -5.45 -5.86 16.59
CA ALA A 30 -6.20 -6.08 15.35
C ALA A 30 -7.66 -5.61 15.48
N ALA A 31 -8.19 -5.06 14.41
CA ALA A 31 -9.60 -4.70 14.29
C ALA A 31 -10.41 -5.97 13.97
N VAL A 32 -10.89 -6.63 14.99
CA VAL A 32 -11.73 -7.83 14.89
C VAL A 32 -13.20 -7.47 15.13
N GLY A 33 -14.13 -8.28 14.59
CA GLY A 33 -15.57 -8.13 14.80
C GLY A 33 -16.29 -7.19 13.85
N LEU A 34 -15.61 -6.25 13.21
CA LEU A 34 -16.24 -5.39 12.19
C LEU A 34 -16.54 -6.19 10.90
N SER A 35 -15.63 -7.05 10.47
CA SER A 35 -15.86 -7.94 9.33
C SER A 35 -17.10 -8.80 9.50
N GLU A 36 -17.22 -9.49 10.62
CA GLU A 36 -18.39 -10.29 10.97
C GLU A 36 -19.69 -9.44 11.05
N ALA A 37 -19.59 -8.21 11.54
CA ALA A 37 -20.74 -7.31 11.60
C ALA A 37 -21.20 -6.90 10.20
N LEU A 38 -20.29 -6.66 9.27
CA LEU A 38 -20.59 -6.35 7.87
C LEU A 38 -21.23 -7.55 7.17
N GLU A 39 -20.71 -8.76 7.37
CA GLU A 39 -21.29 -9.99 6.83
C GLU A 39 -22.73 -10.22 7.34
N ARG A 40 -22.98 -9.98 8.65
CA ARG A 40 -24.35 -10.06 9.20
C ARG A 40 -25.33 -9.05 8.57
N LEU A 41 -24.80 -7.93 8.06
CA LEU A 41 -25.59 -6.94 7.29
C LEU A 41 -25.72 -7.33 5.81
N GLY A 42 -25.18 -8.48 5.42
CA GLY A 42 -25.23 -9.00 4.05
C GLY A 42 -24.25 -8.32 3.09
N ILE A 43 -23.20 -7.67 3.61
CA ILE A 43 -22.11 -7.08 2.81
C ILE A 43 -21.09 -8.17 2.50
N GLY A 44 -20.76 -8.34 1.22
CA GLY A 44 -19.76 -9.29 0.78
C GLY A 44 -18.34 -8.83 1.11
N LEU A 45 -17.52 -9.71 1.69
CA LEU A 45 -16.11 -9.44 1.95
C LEU A 45 -15.21 -10.22 1.00
N ARG A 46 -14.04 -9.66 0.74
CA ARG A 46 -12.94 -10.26 -0.02
C ARG A 46 -11.64 -10.12 0.76
N ARG A 47 -10.69 -11.00 0.48
CA ARG A 47 -9.38 -10.97 1.12
C ARG A 47 -8.33 -10.48 0.13
N PHE A 48 -7.70 -9.33 0.42
CA PHE A 48 -6.59 -8.80 -0.36
C PHE A 48 -5.31 -8.81 0.47
N LYS A 49 -4.19 -8.76 -0.22
CA LYS A 49 -2.88 -8.64 0.41
C LYS A 49 -2.11 -7.43 -0.13
N THR A 50 -1.29 -6.85 0.72
CA THR A 50 -0.25 -5.90 0.31
C THR A 50 1.02 -6.18 1.10
N GLY A 51 2.02 -5.32 1.00
CA GLY A 51 3.25 -5.45 1.75
C GLY A 51 3.91 -4.10 1.99
N THR A 52 4.84 -4.10 2.92
CA THR A 52 5.69 -2.94 3.22
C THR A 52 7.16 -3.37 3.23
N PRO A 53 8.09 -2.52 2.78
CA PRO A 53 9.52 -2.79 2.93
C PRO A 53 10.00 -2.55 4.35
N ALA A 54 11.24 -2.98 4.63
CA ALA A 54 11.87 -2.71 5.91
C ALA A 54 12.09 -1.21 6.16
N ARG A 55 12.14 -0.85 7.45
CA ARG A 55 12.70 0.42 7.91
C ARG A 55 14.11 0.13 8.44
N VAL A 56 15.05 0.95 8.05
CA VAL A 56 16.46 0.78 8.38
C VAL A 56 17.04 2.05 8.97
N ARG A 57 18.13 1.93 9.72
CA ARG A 57 18.79 3.09 10.31
C ARG A 57 19.56 3.89 9.26
N ARG A 58 19.39 5.19 9.27
CA ARG A 58 20.06 6.15 8.39
C ARG A 58 21.59 6.02 8.44
N ASP A 59 22.17 5.93 9.64
CA ASP A 59 23.60 5.85 9.86
C ASP A 59 24.24 4.52 9.45
N SER A 60 23.43 3.53 9.07
CA SER A 60 23.91 2.22 8.61
C SER A 60 24.02 2.08 7.09
N ILE A 61 23.71 3.16 6.36
CA ILE A 61 23.75 3.22 4.89
C ILE A 61 25.00 4.00 4.45
N ASP A 62 25.76 3.45 3.53
CA ASP A 62 26.86 4.16 2.86
C ASP A 62 26.32 4.91 1.63
N TYR A 63 25.86 6.14 1.83
CA TYR A 63 25.32 7.00 0.79
C TYR A 63 26.30 7.36 -0.31
N SER A 64 27.61 7.28 -0.05
CA SER A 64 28.66 7.56 -1.05
C SER A 64 28.63 6.59 -2.24
N GLN A 65 27.99 5.44 -2.05
CA GLN A 65 27.83 4.39 -3.06
C GLN A 65 26.50 4.43 -3.79
N LEU A 66 25.60 5.34 -3.42
CA LEU A 66 24.23 5.44 -3.95
C LEU A 66 24.11 6.66 -4.87
N GLU A 67 23.24 6.55 -5.85
CA GLU A 67 22.86 7.65 -6.72
C GLU A 67 21.90 8.59 -5.99
N VAL A 68 22.15 9.90 -6.04
CA VAL A 68 21.27 10.90 -5.46
C VAL A 68 20.07 11.13 -6.37
N GLN A 69 18.87 10.99 -5.82
CA GLN A 69 17.62 11.38 -6.45
C GLN A 69 17.18 12.72 -5.86
N ALA A 70 17.51 13.80 -6.56
CA ALA A 70 17.06 15.15 -6.21
C ALA A 70 15.57 15.32 -6.50
N GLY A 71 14.95 16.30 -5.85
CA GLY A 71 13.60 16.76 -6.22
C GLY A 71 13.61 17.56 -7.51
N ASP A 72 12.42 17.89 -7.98
CA ASP A 72 12.24 18.65 -9.23
C ASP A 72 12.84 20.07 -9.15
N GLU A 73 13.46 20.50 -10.25
CA GLU A 73 13.92 21.87 -10.47
C GLU A 73 13.43 22.38 -11.85
N PRO A 74 12.58 23.41 -11.91
CA PRO A 74 11.96 24.12 -10.78
C PRO A 74 10.88 23.30 -10.07
N ILE A 75 10.69 23.56 -8.76
CA ILE A 75 9.67 22.89 -7.98
C ILE A 75 8.27 23.28 -8.47
N ILE A 76 7.43 22.29 -8.73
CA ILE A 76 6.03 22.46 -9.08
C ILE A 76 5.18 22.06 -7.90
N PRO A 77 4.44 23.01 -7.27
CA PRO A 77 3.60 22.70 -6.13
C PRO A 77 2.41 21.82 -6.54
N PHE A 78 1.93 20.97 -5.63
CA PHE A 78 0.77 20.12 -5.85
C PHE A 78 -0.56 20.90 -5.86
N SER A 79 -0.62 22.07 -5.19
CA SER A 79 -1.81 22.91 -5.18
C SER A 79 -1.61 24.12 -6.09
N PHE A 80 -2.64 24.47 -6.85
CA PHE A 80 -2.67 25.70 -7.67
C PHE A 80 -2.63 26.98 -6.84
N GLU A 81 -3.00 26.90 -5.55
CA GLU A 81 -3.01 28.04 -4.62
C GLU A 81 -1.66 28.24 -3.92
N THR A 82 -0.74 27.27 -3.99
CA THR A 82 0.57 27.38 -3.37
C THR A 82 1.49 28.25 -4.21
N PRO A 83 2.01 29.39 -3.68
CA PRO A 83 3.01 30.20 -4.38
C PRO A 83 4.26 29.37 -4.69
N ARG A 84 4.84 29.57 -5.89
CA ARG A 84 6.08 28.89 -6.29
C ARG A 84 7.32 29.48 -5.62
N GLU A 85 7.23 30.76 -5.27
CA GLU A 85 8.34 31.49 -4.65
C GLU A 85 8.61 30.95 -3.25
N GLY A 86 9.87 30.69 -2.95
CA GLY A 86 10.32 30.24 -1.63
C GLY A 86 10.21 28.74 -1.37
N LEU A 87 9.68 27.95 -2.32
CA LEU A 87 9.73 26.49 -2.22
C LEU A 87 11.16 25.98 -2.30
N LYS A 88 11.50 25.02 -1.45
CA LYS A 88 12.82 24.38 -1.41
C LYS A 88 12.68 22.87 -1.22
N ASN A 89 13.46 22.11 -1.95
CA ASN A 89 13.68 20.70 -1.66
C ASN A 89 14.44 20.59 -0.34
N GLN A 90 13.84 19.99 0.70
CA GLN A 90 14.43 19.90 2.04
C GLN A 90 15.32 18.67 2.20
N VAL A 91 15.01 17.62 1.48
CA VAL A 91 15.70 16.33 1.53
C VAL A 91 15.82 15.75 0.13
N VAL A 92 16.73 14.81 -0.03
CA VAL A 92 16.88 14.00 -1.24
C VAL A 92 16.61 12.54 -0.90
N CYS A 93 16.14 11.79 -1.89
CA CYS A 93 16.16 10.33 -1.85
C CYS A 93 17.46 9.81 -2.49
N HIS A 94 17.73 8.54 -2.32
CA HIS A 94 18.82 7.86 -2.99
C HIS A 94 18.30 6.63 -3.70
N ILE A 95 19.01 6.22 -4.75
CA ILE A 95 18.66 5.05 -5.53
C ILE A 95 19.67 3.94 -5.22
N ALA A 96 19.16 2.79 -4.86
CA ALA A 96 19.90 1.53 -4.73
C ALA A 96 19.37 0.52 -5.74
N TYR A 97 20.17 -0.48 -6.08
CA TYR A 97 19.79 -1.54 -7.00
C TYR A 97 20.09 -2.91 -6.41
N THR A 98 19.16 -3.84 -6.60
CA THR A 98 19.47 -5.26 -6.41
C THR A 98 20.48 -5.72 -7.46
N ASN A 99 21.06 -6.87 -7.25
CA ASN A 99 22.05 -7.48 -8.14
C ASN A 99 21.82 -8.99 -8.22
N GLU A 100 22.66 -9.70 -8.99
CA GLU A 100 22.51 -11.16 -9.16
C GLU A 100 22.64 -11.92 -7.84
N THR A 101 23.55 -11.51 -6.95
CA THR A 101 23.68 -12.13 -5.62
C THR A 101 22.38 -11.95 -4.81
N THR A 102 21.79 -10.76 -4.84
CA THR A 102 20.49 -10.49 -4.22
C THR A 102 19.41 -11.42 -4.77
N HIS A 103 19.35 -11.55 -6.10
CA HIS A 103 18.36 -12.40 -6.78
C HIS A 103 18.55 -13.87 -6.45
N GLU A 104 19.79 -14.33 -6.37
CA GLU A 104 20.11 -15.72 -6.01
C GLU A 104 19.67 -16.04 -4.57
N ILE A 105 19.95 -15.14 -3.61
CA ILE A 105 19.47 -15.28 -2.23
C ILE A 105 17.93 -15.45 -2.20
N ILE A 106 17.21 -14.63 -2.98
CA ILE A 106 15.75 -14.70 -3.06
C ILE A 106 15.30 -16.04 -3.65
N ARG A 107 15.88 -16.47 -4.78
CA ARG A 107 15.51 -17.74 -5.45
C ARG A 107 15.72 -18.95 -4.53
N GLN A 108 16.85 -18.99 -3.83
CA GLN A 108 17.19 -20.09 -2.91
C GLN A 108 16.23 -20.18 -1.71
N ASN A 109 15.64 -19.04 -1.31
CA ASN A 109 14.75 -18.94 -0.16
C ASN A 109 13.26 -18.78 -0.54
N ILE A 110 12.90 -18.87 -1.81
CA ILE A 110 11.54 -18.60 -2.27
C ILE A 110 10.50 -19.53 -1.61
N HIS A 111 10.88 -20.76 -1.30
CA HIS A 111 10.05 -21.73 -0.61
C HIS A 111 9.71 -21.33 0.84
N ARG A 112 10.43 -20.37 1.42
CA ARG A 112 10.19 -19.80 2.76
C ARG A 112 9.29 -18.56 2.71
N SER A 113 8.88 -18.12 1.51
CA SER A 113 7.95 -17.01 1.37
C SER A 113 6.51 -17.48 1.65
N PRO A 114 5.77 -16.83 2.55
CA PRO A 114 4.36 -17.12 2.80
C PRO A 114 3.50 -17.07 1.54
N LEU A 115 3.87 -16.19 0.60
CA LEU A 115 3.18 -16.05 -0.67
C LEU A 115 3.35 -17.27 -1.56
N TYR A 116 4.58 -17.79 -1.69
CA TYR A 116 4.90 -18.96 -2.52
C TYR A 116 4.67 -20.28 -1.78
N GLY A 117 4.65 -20.25 -0.45
CA GLY A 117 4.32 -21.38 0.42
C GLY A 117 2.83 -21.63 0.61
N GLY A 118 1.95 -20.79 0.04
CA GLY A 118 0.50 -20.97 0.11
C GLY A 118 -0.14 -20.60 1.45
N MET A 119 0.58 -19.85 2.31
CA MET A 119 0.02 -19.34 3.58
C MET A 119 -0.85 -18.09 3.37
N ILE A 120 -0.57 -17.31 2.32
CA ILE A 120 -1.29 -16.12 1.94
C ILE A 120 -2.34 -16.50 0.88
N GLU A 121 -3.60 -16.25 1.18
CA GLU A 121 -4.74 -16.51 0.30
C GLU A 121 -5.15 -15.24 -0.47
N GLY A 122 -4.88 -14.07 0.10
CA GLY A 122 -5.27 -12.77 -0.44
C GLY A 122 -4.59 -12.42 -1.75
N VAL A 123 -5.37 -11.85 -2.67
CA VAL A 123 -4.86 -11.39 -3.96
C VAL A 123 -4.02 -10.12 -3.77
N GLY A 124 -2.82 -10.12 -4.32
CA GLY A 124 -1.90 -8.97 -4.25
C GLY A 124 -2.12 -7.92 -5.33
N PRO A 125 -1.69 -6.67 -5.10
CA PRO A 125 -1.82 -5.61 -6.07
C PRO A 125 -0.92 -5.85 -7.29
N ARG A 126 -1.47 -5.63 -8.47
CA ARG A 126 -0.77 -5.84 -9.75
C ARG A 126 0.46 -4.91 -9.91
N TYR A 127 0.36 -3.69 -9.40
CA TYR A 127 1.36 -2.63 -9.64
C TYR A 127 2.34 -2.42 -8.50
N CYS A 128 2.23 -3.16 -7.39
CA CYS A 128 3.15 -3.11 -6.27
C CYS A 128 3.56 -4.54 -5.83
N PRO A 129 4.25 -5.29 -6.71
CA PRO A 129 4.73 -6.63 -6.37
C PRO A 129 5.83 -6.56 -5.32
N SER A 130 5.94 -7.61 -4.49
CA SER A 130 7.09 -7.77 -3.58
C SER A 130 8.39 -7.98 -4.36
N ILE A 131 9.52 -7.86 -3.70
CA ILE A 131 10.82 -8.08 -4.36
C ILE A 131 10.97 -9.52 -4.86
N GLU A 132 10.46 -10.50 -4.11
CA GLU A 132 10.43 -11.88 -4.54
C GLU A 132 9.56 -12.08 -5.79
N ASP A 133 8.42 -11.40 -5.89
CA ASP A 133 7.59 -11.40 -7.10
C ASP A 133 8.31 -10.80 -8.31
N LYS A 134 9.03 -9.67 -8.10
CA LYS A 134 9.80 -9.03 -9.16
C LYS A 134 10.89 -9.96 -9.70
N VAL A 135 11.65 -10.60 -8.82
CA VAL A 135 12.73 -11.50 -9.19
C VAL A 135 12.23 -12.75 -9.90
N MET A 136 11.08 -13.29 -9.48
CA MET A 136 10.50 -14.48 -10.09
C MET A 136 9.81 -14.21 -11.42
N ARG A 137 9.05 -13.09 -11.51
CA ARG A 137 8.28 -12.76 -12.73
C ARG A 137 9.11 -12.09 -13.83
N PHE A 138 10.17 -11.37 -13.44
CA PHE A 138 11.06 -10.65 -14.34
C PHE A 138 12.49 -11.16 -14.20
N SER A 139 12.64 -12.48 -14.31
CA SER A 139 13.92 -13.18 -14.09
C SER A 139 15.03 -12.77 -15.07
N GLU A 140 14.66 -12.20 -16.23
CA GLU A 140 15.59 -11.67 -17.23
C GLU A 140 16.20 -10.31 -16.83
N LYS A 141 15.64 -9.64 -15.83
CA LYS A 141 16.13 -8.34 -15.37
C LYS A 141 17.33 -8.53 -14.43
N PRO A 142 18.51 -7.95 -14.75
CA PRO A 142 19.71 -8.14 -13.93
C PRO A 142 19.65 -7.37 -12.60
N ARG A 143 18.72 -6.40 -12.46
CA ARG A 143 18.55 -5.58 -11.26
C ARG A 143 17.16 -4.98 -11.18
N HIS A 144 16.72 -4.68 -9.97
CA HIS A 144 15.53 -3.91 -9.66
C HIS A 144 15.92 -2.68 -8.84
N GLN A 145 15.27 -1.56 -9.13
CA GLN A 145 15.49 -0.29 -8.45
C GLN A 145 14.76 -0.25 -7.11
N SER A 146 15.41 0.39 -6.14
CA SER A 146 14.84 0.75 -4.84
C SER A 146 15.13 2.21 -4.54
N PHE A 147 14.15 2.91 -3.98
CA PHE A 147 14.37 4.24 -3.43
C PHE A 147 14.63 4.16 -1.93
N VAL A 148 15.63 4.88 -1.47
CA VAL A 148 15.97 5.06 -0.06
C VAL A 148 15.40 6.40 0.37
N GLU A 149 14.31 6.37 1.11
CA GLU A 149 13.51 7.55 1.42
C GLU A 149 13.53 7.83 2.93
N PRO A 150 13.73 9.08 3.37
CA PRO A 150 13.55 9.42 4.77
C PRO A 150 12.07 9.31 5.17
N VAL A 151 11.79 8.63 6.28
CA VAL A 151 10.42 8.53 6.81
C VAL A 151 9.94 9.89 7.36
N GLY A 152 10.88 10.72 7.82
CA GLY A 152 10.61 12.08 8.30
C GLY A 152 11.92 12.85 8.52
N LEU A 153 11.79 14.13 8.81
CA LEU A 153 12.96 15.01 9.04
C LEU A 153 13.64 14.71 10.38
N ASP A 154 12.88 14.33 11.38
CA ASP A 154 13.31 14.17 12.77
C ASP A 154 13.45 12.69 13.18
N THR A 155 13.60 11.77 12.21
CA THR A 155 13.76 10.35 12.49
C THR A 155 15.00 9.78 11.80
N GLU A 156 15.59 8.75 12.44
CA GLU A 156 16.67 7.94 11.85
C GLU A 156 16.15 6.82 10.95
N GLU A 157 14.82 6.72 10.77
CA GLU A 157 14.23 5.68 9.94
C GLU A 157 14.30 6.05 8.45
N MET A 158 14.82 5.12 7.65
CA MET A 158 14.80 5.16 6.19
C MET A 158 13.91 4.05 5.66
N TYR A 159 13.11 4.37 4.64
CA TYR A 159 12.18 3.47 3.96
C TYR A 159 12.82 2.95 2.67
N LEU A 160 12.79 1.63 2.47
CA LEU A 160 13.40 1.00 1.29
C LEU A 160 12.31 0.69 0.24
N GLN A 161 11.78 1.74 -0.39
CA GLN A 161 10.69 1.59 -1.37
C GLN A 161 11.10 0.66 -2.52
N GLY A 162 10.23 -0.29 -2.84
CA GLY A 162 10.48 -1.27 -3.90
C GLY A 162 11.08 -2.59 -3.43
N LEU A 163 11.45 -2.70 -2.13
CA LEU A 163 11.97 -3.91 -1.50
C LEU A 163 11.00 -4.52 -0.47
N SER A 164 9.68 -4.33 -0.65
CA SER A 164 8.71 -5.04 0.18
C SER A 164 8.86 -6.54 0.02
N SER A 165 8.79 -7.27 1.13
CA SER A 165 9.02 -8.71 1.16
C SER A 165 8.25 -9.36 2.30
N SER A 166 7.91 -10.63 2.13
CA SER A 166 7.40 -11.48 3.21
C SER A 166 8.38 -12.56 3.63
N LEU A 167 9.58 -12.58 3.09
CA LEU A 167 10.63 -13.54 3.46
C LEU A 167 11.02 -13.41 4.94
N PRO A 168 11.57 -14.46 5.56
CA PRO A 168 12.00 -14.42 6.95
C PRO A 168 13.07 -13.38 7.22
N GLU A 169 13.17 -12.92 8.46
CA GLU A 169 14.10 -11.86 8.90
C GLU A 169 15.56 -12.14 8.53
N ASP A 170 16.03 -13.37 8.72
CA ASP A 170 17.39 -13.78 8.37
C ASP A 170 17.69 -13.65 6.86
N VAL A 171 16.68 -13.93 6.02
CA VAL A 171 16.77 -13.77 4.57
C VAL A 171 16.70 -12.31 4.17
N GLN A 172 15.82 -11.51 4.78
CA GLN A 172 15.75 -10.08 4.54
C GLN A 172 17.10 -9.40 4.80
N LEU A 173 17.76 -9.74 5.91
CA LEU A 173 19.07 -9.19 6.24
C LEU A 173 20.13 -9.56 5.19
N GLN A 174 20.14 -10.80 4.70
CA GLN A 174 21.04 -11.25 3.63
C GLN A 174 20.78 -10.49 2.33
N ILE A 175 19.49 -10.34 1.94
CA ILE A 175 19.06 -9.57 0.76
C ILE A 175 19.63 -8.15 0.84
N TYR A 176 19.37 -7.44 1.93
CA TYR A 176 19.78 -6.04 2.05
C TYR A 176 21.31 -5.92 2.04
N ARG A 177 22.04 -6.77 2.78
CA ARG A 177 23.51 -6.74 2.83
C ARG A 177 24.21 -7.10 1.52
N SER A 178 23.51 -7.72 0.59
CA SER A 178 24.02 -7.98 -0.76
C SER A 178 23.93 -6.77 -1.70
N ILE A 179 23.21 -5.71 -1.29
CA ILE A 179 23.03 -4.49 -2.07
C ILE A 179 24.16 -3.51 -1.76
N LYS A 180 24.74 -2.93 -2.81
CA LYS A 180 25.82 -1.95 -2.69
C LYS A 180 25.37 -0.74 -1.86
N GLY A 181 26.20 -0.39 -0.86
CA GLY A 181 25.91 0.68 0.11
C GLY A 181 25.09 0.22 1.33
N PHE A 182 24.65 -1.04 1.37
CA PHE A 182 23.88 -1.61 2.47
C PHE A 182 24.62 -2.70 3.25
N GLU A 183 25.92 -2.88 3.05
CA GLU A 183 26.72 -3.96 3.63
C GLU A 183 26.64 -4.00 5.17
N ASN A 184 26.51 -2.84 5.80
CA ASN A 184 26.41 -2.65 7.25
C ASN A 184 25.02 -2.31 7.75
N ILE A 185 23.99 -2.54 6.93
CA ILE A 185 22.61 -2.11 7.20
C ILE A 185 22.09 -2.70 8.51
N LYS A 186 21.34 -1.88 9.24
CA LYS A 186 20.64 -2.23 10.48
C LYS A 186 19.14 -2.07 10.30
N ILE A 187 18.43 -3.17 10.37
CA ILE A 187 16.98 -3.19 10.29
C ILE A 187 16.41 -2.67 11.61
N MET A 188 15.49 -1.72 11.54
CA MET A 188 14.69 -1.22 12.67
C MET A 188 13.33 -1.89 12.73
N ARG A 189 12.73 -2.14 11.55
CA ARG A 189 11.47 -2.88 11.39
C ARG A 189 11.58 -3.75 10.16
N ASN A 190 11.21 -5.01 10.28
CA ASN A 190 11.23 -5.95 9.15
C ASN A 190 10.20 -5.57 8.09
N ALA A 191 10.47 -5.94 6.85
CA ALA A 191 9.46 -6.00 5.82
C ALA A 191 8.43 -7.09 6.17
N TYR A 192 7.19 -6.91 5.74
CA TYR A 192 6.13 -7.90 5.94
C TYR A 192 5.08 -7.83 4.82
N ALA A 193 4.39 -8.93 4.62
CA ALA A 193 3.11 -8.92 3.92
C ALA A 193 1.97 -8.80 4.94
N ILE A 194 0.87 -8.19 4.51
CA ILE A 194 -0.36 -8.12 5.28
C ILE A 194 -1.54 -8.51 4.42
N GLU A 195 -2.38 -9.40 4.93
CA GLU A 195 -3.72 -9.64 4.42
C GLU A 195 -4.74 -8.85 5.20
N TYR A 196 -5.77 -8.40 4.53
CA TYR A 196 -6.85 -7.60 5.10
C TYR A 196 -8.17 -7.83 4.37
N ASP A 197 -9.27 -7.59 5.06
CA ASP A 197 -10.59 -7.64 4.45
C ASP A 197 -10.92 -6.33 3.75
N CYS A 198 -11.53 -6.45 2.59
CA CYS A 198 -12.18 -5.37 1.84
C CYS A 198 -13.57 -5.82 1.40
N ILE A 199 -14.42 -4.90 1.03
CA ILE A 199 -15.77 -5.24 0.53
C ILE A 199 -15.73 -5.58 -0.95
N ASP A 200 -16.78 -6.25 -1.41
CA ASP A 200 -17.11 -6.26 -2.84
C ASP A 200 -17.72 -4.90 -3.20
N PRO A 201 -17.06 -4.08 -4.06
CA PRO A 201 -17.56 -2.75 -4.36
C PRO A 201 -18.88 -2.75 -5.15
N LEU A 202 -19.32 -3.91 -5.66
CA LEU A 202 -20.68 -4.08 -6.22
C LEU A 202 -21.78 -3.90 -5.18
N ASP A 203 -21.46 -3.95 -3.89
CA ASP A 203 -22.40 -3.62 -2.79
C ASP A 203 -22.58 -2.10 -2.58
N LEU A 204 -21.88 -1.25 -3.37
CA LEU A 204 -21.96 0.20 -3.29
C LEU A 204 -22.78 0.82 -4.45
N LYS A 205 -23.40 1.95 -4.14
CA LYS A 205 -23.96 2.89 -5.15
C LYS A 205 -22.85 3.80 -5.70
N ALA A 206 -23.12 4.50 -6.79
CA ALA A 206 -22.21 5.52 -7.32
C ALA A 206 -21.92 6.69 -6.35
N THR A 207 -22.68 6.80 -5.27
CA THR A 207 -22.42 7.73 -4.15
C THR A 207 -21.43 7.21 -3.14
N LEU A 208 -20.96 5.96 -3.28
CA LEU A 208 -20.20 5.15 -2.33
C LEU A 208 -20.97 4.78 -1.06
N GLU A 209 -22.30 4.98 -1.04
CA GLU A 209 -23.20 4.48 -0.01
C GLU A 209 -23.48 2.99 -0.24
N PHE A 210 -23.50 2.19 0.83
CA PHE A 210 -23.93 0.78 0.73
C PHE A 210 -25.39 0.66 0.28
N ILE A 211 -25.64 -0.24 -0.67
CA ILE A 211 -26.99 -0.51 -1.18
C ILE A 211 -27.89 -1.04 -0.05
N LYS A 212 -27.36 -1.96 0.75
CA LYS A 212 -28.11 -2.66 1.81
C LYS A 212 -28.20 -1.89 3.13
N VAL A 213 -27.31 -0.91 3.34
CA VAL A 213 -27.22 -0.19 4.63
C VAL A 213 -27.26 1.33 4.38
N PRO A 214 -28.46 1.92 4.29
CA PRO A 214 -28.58 3.36 4.05
C PRO A 214 -27.88 4.20 5.14
N GLY A 215 -27.08 5.17 4.72
CA GLY A 215 -26.31 6.03 5.61
C GLY A 215 -24.91 5.49 5.97
N LEU A 216 -24.57 4.29 5.54
CA LEU A 216 -23.22 3.75 5.62
C LEU A 216 -22.51 3.92 4.28
N TYR A 217 -21.24 4.36 4.31
CA TYR A 217 -20.39 4.58 3.14
C TYR A 217 -19.06 3.84 3.31
N GLY A 218 -18.42 3.49 2.20
CA GLY A 218 -17.07 2.96 2.18
C GLY A 218 -16.14 3.89 1.40
N ALA A 219 -14.84 3.91 1.77
CA ALA A 219 -13.82 4.66 1.02
C ALA A 219 -12.43 4.04 1.15
N GLY A 220 -11.62 4.25 0.11
CA GLY A 220 -10.22 3.82 0.05
C GLY A 220 -10.05 2.33 -0.17
N GLN A 221 -8.98 1.76 0.37
CA GLN A 221 -8.64 0.34 0.18
C GLN A 221 -9.74 -0.61 0.68
N PHE A 222 -10.54 -0.18 1.63
CA PHE A 222 -11.73 -0.91 2.08
C PHE A 222 -12.70 -1.23 0.94
N ASN A 223 -12.78 -0.38 -0.09
CA ASN A 223 -13.59 -0.61 -1.29
C ASN A 223 -12.88 -1.44 -2.38
N GLY A 224 -11.76 -2.09 -2.06
CA GLY A 224 -11.04 -2.93 -3.02
C GLY A 224 -10.10 -2.18 -3.96
N THR A 225 -9.67 -0.96 -3.61
CA THR A 225 -8.66 -0.22 -4.38
C THR A 225 -7.27 -0.33 -3.76
N SER A 226 -6.25 0.08 -4.53
CA SER A 226 -4.86 0.16 -4.08
C SER A 226 -4.26 1.44 -4.64
N GLY A 227 -3.95 2.39 -3.78
CA GLY A 227 -3.34 3.67 -4.14
C GLY A 227 -3.88 4.81 -3.29
N TYR A 228 -3.01 5.79 -3.06
CA TYR A 228 -3.36 6.95 -2.22
C TYR A 228 -4.33 7.89 -2.93
N GLU A 229 -4.18 8.05 -4.22
CA GLU A 229 -5.01 8.90 -5.07
C GLU A 229 -6.44 8.36 -5.12
N GLU A 230 -6.60 7.06 -5.30
CA GLU A 230 -7.90 6.38 -5.28
C GLU A 230 -8.57 6.50 -3.92
N ALA A 231 -7.80 6.39 -2.84
CA ALA A 231 -8.33 6.52 -1.48
C ALA A 231 -8.79 7.96 -1.19
N ALA A 232 -8.01 8.96 -1.61
CA ALA A 232 -8.34 10.37 -1.46
C ALA A 232 -9.61 10.74 -2.25
N ALA A 233 -9.71 10.28 -3.50
CA ALA A 233 -10.88 10.52 -4.35
C ALA A 233 -12.17 9.93 -3.75
N GLN A 234 -12.10 8.68 -3.30
CA GLN A 234 -13.24 8.01 -2.68
C GLN A 234 -13.63 8.68 -1.36
N GLY A 235 -12.63 9.02 -0.51
CA GLY A 235 -12.89 9.73 0.74
C GLY A 235 -13.60 11.06 0.53
N LEU A 236 -13.17 11.83 -0.48
CA LEU A 236 -13.80 13.09 -0.86
C LEU A 236 -15.28 12.89 -1.27
N ILE A 237 -15.55 11.95 -2.18
CA ILE A 237 -16.91 11.73 -2.68
C ILE A 237 -17.83 11.13 -1.61
N ALA A 238 -17.35 10.17 -0.83
CA ALA A 238 -18.09 9.61 0.30
C ALA A 238 -18.41 10.69 1.34
N GLY A 239 -17.46 11.57 1.67
CA GLY A 239 -17.64 12.67 2.59
C GLY A 239 -18.66 13.70 2.12
N ILE A 240 -18.57 14.11 0.85
CA ILE A 240 -19.56 15.02 0.23
C ILE A 240 -20.95 14.41 0.30
N ASN A 241 -21.13 13.16 -0.10
CA ASN A 241 -22.43 12.51 -0.16
C ASN A 241 -23.00 12.22 1.23
N ALA A 242 -22.17 11.85 2.18
CA ALA A 242 -22.58 11.69 3.58
C ALA A 242 -23.10 13.02 4.17
N ALA A 243 -22.40 14.12 3.93
CA ALA A 243 -22.82 15.45 4.37
C ALA A 243 -24.13 15.91 3.71
N ARG A 244 -24.24 15.74 2.39
CA ARG A 244 -25.46 16.08 1.63
C ARG A 244 -26.67 15.28 2.10
N ARG A 245 -26.49 14.00 2.40
CA ARG A 245 -27.54 13.16 2.99
C ARG A 245 -28.06 13.74 4.32
N VAL A 246 -27.16 14.11 5.21
CA VAL A 246 -27.54 14.71 6.51
C VAL A 246 -28.27 16.04 6.32
N GLN A 247 -27.92 16.79 5.26
CA GLN A 247 -28.55 18.07 4.92
C GLN A 247 -29.86 17.93 4.11
N GLY A 248 -30.26 16.70 3.76
CA GLY A 248 -31.46 16.47 2.91
C GLY A 248 -31.28 16.98 1.47
N LYS A 249 -30.03 17.06 0.97
CA LYS A 249 -29.70 17.50 -0.38
C LYS A 249 -29.49 16.33 -1.33
N GLU A 250 -29.72 16.56 -2.63
CA GLU A 250 -29.42 15.56 -3.66
C GLU A 250 -27.96 15.16 -3.65
N PRO A 251 -27.64 13.87 -3.88
CA PRO A 251 -26.26 13.40 -3.89
C PRO A 251 -25.47 13.95 -5.09
N VAL A 252 -24.14 13.95 -4.97
CA VAL A 252 -23.22 14.22 -6.07
C VAL A 252 -22.77 12.88 -6.67
N ILE A 253 -23.04 12.70 -7.95
CA ILE A 253 -22.59 11.57 -8.75
C ILE A 253 -21.77 12.13 -9.89
N LEU A 254 -20.52 11.71 -9.97
CA LEU A 254 -19.63 12.09 -11.06
C LEU A 254 -19.80 11.12 -12.23
N ASP A 255 -20.01 11.68 -13.40
CA ASP A 255 -20.10 10.93 -14.65
C ASP A 255 -18.73 10.39 -15.05
N ARG A 256 -18.72 9.16 -15.55
CA ARG A 256 -17.49 8.48 -16.06
C ARG A 256 -16.77 9.30 -17.13
N ALA A 257 -17.51 9.98 -18.01
CA ALA A 257 -16.92 10.77 -19.10
C ALA A 257 -16.40 12.14 -18.64
N SER A 258 -16.80 12.61 -17.46
CA SER A 258 -16.48 13.95 -16.97
C SER A 258 -15.22 14.03 -16.11
N SER A 259 -14.80 12.91 -15.50
CA SER A 259 -13.66 12.92 -14.58
C SER A 259 -13.07 11.53 -14.33
N TYR A 260 -11.77 11.50 -13.99
CA TYR A 260 -11.09 10.27 -13.53
C TYR A 260 -11.73 9.70 -12.24
N ILE A 261 -12.21 10.55 -11.34
CA ILE A 261 -12.93 10.12 -10.14
C ILE A 261 -14.23 9.42 -10.52
N GLY A 262 -14.96 9.96 -11.51
CA GLY A 262 -16.16 9.33 -12.07
C GLY A 262 -15.84 7.98 -12.70
N THR A 263 -14.76 7.88 -13.47
CA THR A 263 -14.30 6.60 -14.06
C THR A 263 -13.95 5.57 -12.99
N LEU A 264 -13.19 5.97 -11.95
CA LEU A 264 -12.84 5.11 -10.82
C LEU A 264 -14.10 4.53 -10.14
N ILE A 265 -15.03 5.40 -9.76
CA ILE A 265 -16.23 4.98 -9.03
C ILE A 265 -17.12 4.10 -9.92
N ASP A 266 -17.32 4.48 -11.18
CA ASP A 266 -18.11 3.69 -12.13
C ASP A 266 -17.54 2.29 -12.32
N ASP A 267 -16.21 2.16 -12.50
CA ASP A 267 -15.57 0.84 -12.60
C ASP A 267 -15.77 0.00 -11.34
N LEU A 268 -15.64 0.59 -10.15
CA LEU A 268 -15.82 -0.13 -8.89
C LEU A 268 -17.27 -0.67 -8.76
N VAL A 269 -18.27 0.19 -8.94
CA VAL A 269 -19.66 -0.17 -8.64
C VAL A 269 -20.37 -0.92 -9.76
N THR A 270 -19.81 -0.96 -10.98
CA THR A 270 -20.40 -1.68 -12.12
C THR A 270 -19.66 -2.94 -12.51
N LYS A 271 -18.34 -2.95 -12.40
CA LYS A 271 -17.47 -4.09 -12.77
C LYS A 271 -16.97 -4.87 -11.57
N GLY A 272 -16.90 -4.22 -10.42
CA GLY A 272 -16.22 -4.77 -9.26
C GLY A 272 -14.70 -4.85 -9.45
N CYS A 273 -14.02 -5.59 -8.57
CA CYS A 273 -12.58 -5.83 -8.68
C CYS A 273 -12.23 -7.26 -8.27
N SER A 274 -11.47 -7.95 -9.10
CA SER A 274 -10.92 -9.28 -8.79
C SER A 274 -9.56 -9.19 -8.10
N ASP A 275 -8.87 -8.10 -8.34
CA ASP A 275 -7.58 -7.72 -7.75
C ASP A 275 -7.65 -6.24 -7.32
N PRO A 276 -6.78 -5.77 -6.42
CA PRO A 276 -6.80 -4.39 -5.96
C PRO A 276 -6.73 -3.40 -7.13
N TYR A 277 -7.83 -2.64 -7.32
CA TYR A 277 -7.98 -1.67 -8.41
C TYR A 277 -7.01 -0.48 -8.27
N ARG A 278 -6.45 -0.04 -9.41
CA ARG A 278 -5.61 1.16 -9.51
C ARG A 278 -5.71 1.80 -10.91
#